data_c93f67fc6ede2a56ec8ed588394c0d30
#
_entry.id   c93f67fc6ede2a56ec8ed588394c0d30
#
_cell.length_a   1.000
_cell.length_b   1.000
_cell.length_c   1.000
_cell.angle_alpha   90.00
_cell.angle_beta   90.00
_cell.angle_gamma   90.00
#
_symmetry.space_group_name_H-M   'P 1'
#
loop_
_entity.id
_entity.type
_entity.pdbx_description
1 polymer ?
#
loop_
_entity_poly.entity_id
_entity_poly.type
_entity_poly.pdbx_seq_one_letter_code
_entity_poly.pdbx_strand_id
1 'polypeptide(L)'
;DAEDAFAAGQVYVALSRCRTLDGIVLRTPIPNRALTNAREVLYFTNNQSDTQTTESLLPASQVEYLVVLLCILFDFRSVINRFAGLSRVVKNMDSIQGDASKFFTTCIGGLEGLQVIAERFQQQLRHIIYTTYQTASPSPSTNNLHDRLTAASGYFSPKIKLLLNMIEACPLRTNDRTDAAYFKQNITDLYADIARLLYMIEQMAKASSRATILSPHQLITAYFTVRQNFKLVDPNLTVHATSRKLRSDSTAFKTLQCFYDGLTIKQIAKKRKLTVNTVVKHLRFFLNNGLIRLTSFSPADQDLLEV
;
A
#
# COMPACT_ATOMS: atom_id res chain seq x y z
N ASP A 1 30.98 -5.07 34.96
CA ASP A 1 30.47 -5.97 36.03
C ASP A 1 28.96 -6.18 35.85
N ALA A 2 28.45 -7.37 36.24
CA ALA A 2 27.02 -7.66 36.16
C ALA A 2 26.17 -6.78 37.09
N GLU A 3 26.80 -6.20 38.12
CA GLU A 3 26.15 -5.26 39.03
C GLU A 3 25.86 -3.90 38.39
N ASP A 4 26.63 -3.53 37.37
CA ASP A 4 26.51 -2.25 36.67
C ASP A 4 25.45 -2.31 35.53
N ALA A 5 24.74 -3.43 35.37
CA ALA A 5 23.69 -3.57 34.42
C ALA A 5 22.50 -2.66 34.79
N PHE A 6 22.28 -1.62 34.00
CA PHE A 6 21.23 -0.60 34.25
C PHE A 6 19.92 -0.83 33.45
N ALA A 7 19.93 -1.77 32.54
CA ALA A 7 18.74 -2.09 31.73
C ALA A 7 18.41 -3.59 31.76
N ALA A 8 17.10 -3.90 31.73
CA ALA A 8 16.62 -5.27 31.65
C ALA A 8 17.17 -5.97 30.40
N GLY A 9 17.61 -7.23 30.57
CA GLY A 9 18.15 -8.04 29.48
C GLY A 9 19.62 -7.80 29.11
N GLN A 10 20.33 -6.81 29.67
CA GLN A 10 21.74 -6.56 29.34
C GLN A 10 22.66 -7.74 29.63
N VAL A 11 22.47 -8.41 30.76
CA VAL A 11 23.25 -9.60 31.12
C VAL A 11 22.96 -10.74 30.14
N TYR A 12 21.71 -10.92 29.75
CA TYR A 12 21.32 -11.92 28.73
C TYR A 12 22.01 -11.66 27.40
N VAL A 13 22.02 -10.41 26.92
CA VAL A 13 22.69 -10.04 25.66
C VAL A 13 24.20 -10.28 25.74
N ALA A 14 24.83 -10.00 26.87
CA ALA A 14 26.24 -10.26 27.05
C ALA A 14 26.56 -11.78 27.03
N LEU A 15 25.76 -12.58 27.73
CA LEU A 15 25.95 -14.04 27.81
C LEU A 15 25.60 -14.74 26.50
N SER A 16 24.58 -14.28 25.79
CA SER A 16 24.15 -14.86 24.50
C SER A 16 25.16 -14.72 23.35
N ARG A 17 26.15 -13.85 23.50
CA ARG A 17 27.28 -13.73 22.57
C ARG A 17 28.35 -14.78 22.74
N CYS A 18 28.31 -15.53 23.83
CA CYS A 18 29.26 -16.60 24.11
C CYS A 18 28.82 -17.87 23.35
N ARG A 19 29.75 -18.51 22.67
CA ARG A 19 29.45 -19.74 21.89
C ARG A 19 29.44 -20.98 22.78
N THR A 20 30.21 -20.99 23.85
CA THR A 20 30.35 -22.11 24.80
C THR A 20 30.43 -21.56 26.21
N LEU A 21 29.97 -22.34 27.22
CA LEU A 21 30.08 -21.99 28.62
C LEU A 21 31.54 -22.03 29.11
N ASP A 22 32.37 -22.89 28.54
CA ASP A 22 33.77 -23.09 28.93
C ASP A 22 34.66 -21.87 28.69
N GLY A 23 34.19 -20.92 27.85
CA GLY A 23 34.91 -19.67 27.58
C GLY A 23 34.48 -18.50 28.44
N ILE A 24 33.54 -18.70 29.37
CA ILE A 24 32.99 -17.62 30.20
C ILE A 24 33.68 -17.62 31.56
N VAL A 25 34.37 -16.51 31.88
CA VAL A 25 34.93 -16.27 33.23
C VAL A 25 34.15 -15.12 33.88
N LEU A 26 33.38 -15.43 34.89
CA LEU A 26 32.69 -14.42 35.70
C LEU A 26 33.61 -13.93 36.81
N ARG A 27 33.91 -12.64 36.81
CA ARG A 27 34.72 -12.00 37.87
C ARG A 27 33.95 -11.85 39.20
N THR A 28 32.63 -11.64 39.05
CA THR A 28 31.69 -11.52 40.18
C THR A 28 30.45 -12.36 39.88
N PRO A 29 29.77 -12.90 40.91
CA PRO A 29 28.50 -13.58 40.73
C PRO A 29 27.47 -12.62 40.10
N ILE A 30 26.60 -13.15 39.21
CA ILE A 30 25.51 -12.38 38.63
C ILE A 30 24.39 -12.29 39.66
N PRO A 31 24.06 -11.10 40.19
CA PRO A 31 22.97 -10.97 41.15
C PRO A 31 21.63 -11.18 40.51
N ASN A 32 20.65 -11.74 41.22
CA ASN A 32 19.30 -12.00 40.71
C ASN A 32 18.61 -10.75 40.11
N ARG A 33 18.91 -9.56 40.65
CA ARG A 33 18.41 -8.28 40.14
C ARG A 33 18.89 -7.96 38.71
N ALA A 34 20.05 -8.46 38.31
CA ALA A 34 20.63 -8.24 36.99
C ALA A 34 20.07 -9.22 35.92
N LEU A 35 19.36 -10.26 36.37
CA LEU A 35 18.70 -11.24 35.51
C LEU A 35 17.26 -10.81 35.13
N THR A 36 16.88 -9.57 35.44
CA THR A 36 15.54 -9.07 35.08
C THR A 36 15.39 -8.94 33.58
N ASN A 37 14.34 -9.53 33.05
CA ASN A 37 13.91 -9.33 31.67
C ASN A 37 12.79 -8.28 31.63
N ALA A 38 12.65 -7.57 30.48
CA ALA A 38 11.53 -6.70 30.28
C ALA A 38 10.20 -7.51 30.36
N ARG A 39 9.18 -6.95 31.02
CA ARG A 39 7.88 -7.65 31.20
C ARG A 39 7.28 -8.09 29.89
N GLU A 40 7.44 -7.28 28.85
CA GLU A 40 6.97 -7.57 27.51
C GLU A 40 7.64 -8.82 26.92
N VAL A 41 8.93 -9.00 27.14
CA VAL A 41 9.70 -10.18 26.71
C VAL A 41 9.25 -11.42 27.46
N LEU A 42 9.09 -11.33 28.79
CA LEU A 42 8.57 -12.44 29.60
C LEU A 42 7.15 -12.83 29.19
N TYR A 43 6.29 -11.83 28.96
CA TYR A 43 4.92 -12.06 28.47
C TYR A 43 4.94 -12.76 27.11
N PHE A 44 5.75 -12.28 26.17
CA PHE A 44 5.92 -12.90 24.85
C PHE A 44 6.43 -14.33 24.95
N THR A 45 7.50 -14.56 25.73
CA THR A 45 8.09 -15.89 25.87
C THR A 45 7.14 -16.88 26.55
N ASN A 46 6.42 -16.45 27.60
CA ASN A 46 5.46 -17.29 28.31
C ASN A 46 4.19 -17.60 27.50
N ASN A 47 3.85 -16.72 26.52
CA ASN A 47 2.71 -16.91 25.63
C ASN A 47 3.12 -17.42 24.25
N GLN A 48 4.40 -17.75 24.06
CA GLN A 48 4.88 -18.32 22.81
C GLN A 48 4.29 -19.73 22.66
N SER A 49 3.47 -19.93 21.63
CA SER A 49 2.92 -21.24 21.33
C SER A 49 4.05 -22.24 21.05
N ASP A 50 3.95 -23.43 21.61
CA ASP A 50 4.86 -24.52 21.28
C ASP A 50 4.84 -24.80 19.77
N THR A 51 5.97 -25.28 19.23
CA THR A 51 6.12 -25.60 17.80
C THR A 51 5.01 -26.55 17.33
N GLN A 52 4.64 -27.54 18.12
CA GLN A 52 3.53 -28.46 17.82
C GLN A 52 2.18 -27.73 17.73
N THR A 53 1.92 -26.79 18.64
CA THR A 53 0.70 -25.96 18.61
C THR A 53 0.70 -25.06 17.38
N THR A 54 1.85 -24.47 17.04
CA THR A 54 2.00 -23.61 15.85
C THR A 54 1.76 -24.42 14.56
N GLU A 55 2.34 -25.60 14.45
CA GLU A 55 2.14 -26.50 13.30
C GLU A 55 0.69 -26.95 13.14
N SER A 56 -0.01 -27.22 14.25
CA SER A 56 -1.43 -27.61 14.22
C SER A 56 -2.36 -26.46 13.78
N LEU A 57 -1.98 -25.21 14.09
CA LEU A 57 -2.76 -24.01 13.70
C LEU A 57 -2.45 -23.54 12.26
N LEU A 58 -1.34 -23.98 11.68
CA LEU A 58 -0.89 -23.50 10.36
C LEU A 58 -1.94 -23.72 9.25
N PRO A 59 -2.62 -24.87 9.12
CA PRO A 59 -3.62 -25.06 8.07
C PRO A 59 -4.79 -24.07 8.19
N ALA A 60 -5.30 -23.85 9.39
CA ALA A 60 -6.39 -22.90 9.62
C ALA A 60 -5.95 -21.46 9.28
N SER A 61 -4.77 -21.06 9.72
CA SER A 61 -4.19 -19.75 9.41
C SER A 61 -3.95 -19.54 7.92
N GLN A 62 -3.56 -20.56 7.18
CA GLN A 62 -3.44 -20.51 5.72
C GLN A 62 -4.79 -20.27 5.04
N VAL A 63 -5.86 -20.91 5.52
CA VAL A 63 -7.21 -20.69 4.99
C VAL A 63 -7.66 -19.25 5.23
N GLU A 64 -7.50 -18.74 6.46
CA GLU A 64 -7.84 -17.35 6.78
C GLU A 64 -7.05 -16.36 5.94
N TYR A 65 -5.74 -16.59 5.76
CA TYR A 65 -4.90 -15.74 4.95
C TYR A 65 -5.30 -15.76 3.47
N LEU A 66 -5.65 -16.93 2.93
CA LEU A 66 -6.17 -17.07 1.58
C LEU A 66 -7.47 -16.26 1.40
N VAL A 67 -8.37 -16.30 2.38
CA VAL A 67 -9.61 -15.50 2.37
C VAL A 67 -9.28 -14.01 2.28
N VAL A 68 -8.34 -13.52 3.08
CA VAL A 68 -7.91 -12.12 3.06
C VAL A 68 -7.34 -11.76 1.68
N LEU A 69 -6.43 -12.56 1.15
CA LEU A 69 -5.78 -12.29 -0.15
C LEU A 69 -6.78 -12.24 -1.31
N LEU A 70 -7.71 -13.20 -1.37
CA LEU A 70 -8.69 -13.23 -2.44
C LEU A 70 -9.77 -12.14 -2.29
N CYS A 71 -10.16 -11.80 -1.06
CA CYS A 71 -11.10 -10.70 -0.82
C CYS A 71 -10.51 -9.32 -1.20
N ILE A 72 -9.22 -9.10 -0.98
CA ILE A 72 -8.54 -7.84 -1.36
C ILE A 72 -8.63 -7.59 -2.87
N LEU A 73 -8.66 -8.62 -3.71
CA LEU A 73 -8.80 -8.47 -5.16
C LEU A 73 -10.12 -7.80 -5.57
N PHE A 74 -11.13 -7.90 -4.73
CA PHE A 74 -12.46 -7.34 -4.94
C PHE A 74 -12.76 -6.21 -3.94
N ASP A 75 -11.74 -5.46 -3.51
CA ASP A 75 -11.89 -4.27 -2.66
C ASP A 75 -11.45 -3.00 -3.40
N PHE A 76 -12.42 -2.23 -3.84
CA PHE A 76 -12.20 -1.00 -4.60
C PHE A 76 -12.19 0.26 -3.72
N ARG A 77 -12.42 0.15 -2.38
CA ARG A 77 -12.55 1.29 -1.47
C ARG A 77 -11.34 2.20 -1.46
N SER A 78 -10.13 1.62 -1.47
CA SER A 78 -8.88 2.40 -1.51
C SER A 78 -8.80 3.25 -2.79
N VAL A 79 -9.16 2.69 -3.93
CA VAL A 79 -9.15 3.38 -5.22
C VAL A 79 -10.23 4.47 -5.25
N ILE A 80 -11.45 4.18 -4.76
CA ILE A 80 -12.54 5.15 -4.63
C ILE A 80 -12.10 6.36 -3.80
N ASN A 81 -11.50 6.12 -2.63
CA ASN A 81 -11.03 7.19 -1.73
C ASN A 81 -9.95 8.06 -2.40
N ARG A 82 -9.04 7.45 -3.15
CA ARG A 82 -8.01 8.18 -3.89
C ARG A 82 -8.60 9.01 -5.02
N PHE A 83 -9.58 8.47 -5.78
CA PHE A 83 -10.31 9.25 -6.79
C PHE A 83 -11.05 10.43 -6.17
N ALA A 84 -11.72 10.23 -5.04
CA ALA A 84 -12.40 11.29 -4.31
C ALA A 84 -11.42 12.36 -3.79
N GLY A 85 -10.24 11.94 -3.33
CA GLY A 85 -9.15 12.83 -2.95
C GLY A 85 -8.66 13.67 -4.12
N LEU A 86 -8.34 13.04 -5.24
CA LEU A 86 -7.89 13.72 -6.45
C LEU A 86 -8.95 14.66 -7.00
N SER A 87 -10.24 14.26 -6.99
CA SER A 87 -11.36 15.10 -7.41
C SER A 87 -11.43 16.41 -6.61
N ARG A 88 -11.25 16.34 -5.28
CA ARG A 88 -11.26 17.54 -4.43
C ARG A 88 -10.12 18.50 -4.77
N VAL A 89 -8.93 17.97 -5.01
CA VAL A 89 -7.78 18.79 -5.39
C VAL A 89 -7.98 19.44 -6.77
N VAL A 90 -8.40 18.65 -7.75
CA VAL A 90 -8.61 19.12 -9.14
C VAL A 90 -9.72 20.17 -9.23
N LYS A 91 -10.79 20.05 -8.43
CA LYS A 91 -11.86 21.09 -8.39
C LYS A 91 -11.39 22.45 -7.89
N ASN A 92 -10.31 22.50 -7.13
CA ASN A 92 -9.71 23.72 -6.62
C ASN A 92 -8.56 24.26 -7.50
N MET A 93 -8.33 23.65 -8.67
CA MET A 93 -7.33 24.08 -9.64
C MET A 93 -7.99 24.92 -10.73
N ASP A 94 -7.80 26.23 -10.68
CA ASP A 94 -8.37 27.17 -11.68
C ASP A 94 -7.83 26.94 -13.09
N SER A 95 -6.69 26.26 -13.21
CA SER A 95 -6.04 25.97 -14.49
C SER A 95 -6.68 24.82 -15.27
N ILE A 96 -7.49 23.98 -14.62
CA ILE A 96 -8.07 22.77 -15.21
C ILE A 96 -9.28 23.15 -16.10
N GLN A 97 -9.19 22.79 -17.37
CA GLN A 97 -10.27 22.92 -18.35
C GLN A 97 -10.98 21.59 -18.55
N GLY A 98 -12.28 21.66 -18.80
CA GLY A 98 -13.14 20.48 -18.95
C GLY A 98 -14.01 20.22 -17.72
N ASP A 99 -14.97 19.31 -17.88
CA ASP A 99 -15.90 18.98 -16.79
C ASP A 99 -15.28 17.93 -15.83
N ALA A 100 -14.44 18.43 -14.93
CA ALA A 100 -13.80 17.61 -13.90
C ALA A 100 -14.85 16.92 -13.00
N SER A 101 -15.94 17.63 -12.67
CA SER A 101 -16.98 17.08 -11.82
C SER A 101 -17.63 15.85 -12.46
N LYS A 102 -17.99 15.94 -13.72
CA LYS A 102 -18.60 14.83 -14.48
C LYS A 102 -17.64 13.66 -14.60
N PHE A 103 -16.36 13.91 -14.96
CA PHE A 103 -15.35 12.86 -15.10
C PHE A 103 -15.19 12.07 -13.80
N PHE A 104 -14.92 12.75 -12.69
CA PHE A 104 -14.71 12.07 -11.41
C PHE A 104 -15.99 11.39 -10.89
N THR A 105 -17.15 12.03 -11.00
CA THR A 105 -18.42 11.42 -10.59
C THR A 105 -18.69 10.14 -11.36
N THR A 106 -18.40 10.12 -12.67
CA THR A 106 -18.60 8.92 -13.50
C THR A 106 -17.62 7.80 -13.10
N CYS A 107 -16.33 8.12 -12.88
CA CYS A 107 -15.34 7.12 -12.46
C CYS A 107 -15.66 6.57 -11.06
N ILE A 108 -15.97 7.44 -10.12
CA ILE A 108 -16.30 7.05 -8.74
C ILE A 108 -17.58 6.23 -8.71
N GLY A 109 -18.65 6.66 -9.39
CA GLY A 109 -19.91 5.94 -9.44
C GLY A 109 -19.78 4.56 -10.07
N GLY A 110 -18.93 4.41 -11.10
CA GLY A 110 -18.58 3.12 -11.67
C GLY A 110 -17.89 2.18 -10.67
N LEU A 111 -16.94 2.70 -9.91
CA LEU A 111 -16.23 1.94 -8.86
C LEU A 111 -17.13 1.60 -7.68
N GLU A 112 -17.98 2.53 -7.23
CA GLU A 112 -18.97 2.29 -6.16
C GLU A 112 -19.96 1.19 -6.56
N GLY A 113 -20.43 1.22 -7.80
CA GLY A 113 -21.27 0.16 -8.34
C GLY A 113 -20.57 -1.20 -8.35
N LEU A 114 -19.27 -1.26 -8.65
CA LEU A 114 -18.47 -2.47 -8.54
C LEU A 114 -18.27 -2.90 -7.09
N GLN A 115 -18.06 -1.96 -6.16
CA GLN A 115 -17.84 -2.23 -4.74
C GLN A 115 -19.06 -2.91 -4.10
N VAL A 116 -20.27 -2.45 -4.40
CA VAL A 116 -21.52 -3.07 -3.88
C VAL A 116 -21.64 -4.54 -4.27
N ILE A 117 -21.30 -4.86 -5.51
CA ILE A 117 -21.32 -6.27 -5.99
C ILE A 117 -20.14 -7.05 -5.40
N ALA A 118 -18.98 -6.42 -5.29
CA ALA A 118 -17.78 -7.02 -4.74
C ALA A 118 -17.97 -7.44 -3.27
N GLU A 119 -18.64 -6.65 -2.45
CA GLU A 119 -18.92 -6.98 -1.05
C GLU A 119 -19.79 -8.24 -0.91
N ARG A 120 -20.82 -8.37 -1.74
CA ARG A 120 -21.63 -9.60 -1.79
C ARG A 120 -20.81 -10.79 -2.26
N PHE A 121 -19.95 -10.58 -3.23
CA PHE A 121 -19.07 -11.63 -3.73
C PHE A 121 -18.02 -12.05 -2.70
N GLN A 122 -17.44 -11.12 -1.96
CA GLN A 122 -16.50 -11.41 -0.86
C GLN A 122 -17.14 -12.28 0.23
N GLN A 123 -18.42 -12.04 0.58
CA GLN A 123 -19.15 -12.88 1.54
C GLN A 123 -19.29 -14.30 1.02
N GLN A 124 -19.70 -14.47 -0.26
CA GLN A 124 -19.80 -15.78 -0.89
C GLN A 124 -18.43 -16.48 -0.97
N LEU A 125 -17.37 -15.72 -1.33
CA LEU A 125 -16.02 -16.25 -1.44
C LEU A 125 -15.49 -16.79 -0.10
N ARG A 126 -15.71 -16.04 0.98
CA ARG A 126 -15.39 -16.49 2.35
C ARG A 126 -16.08 -17.83 2.66
N HIS A 127 -17.38 -17.89 2.44
CA HIS A 127 -18.14 -19.11 2.70
C HIS A 127 -17.61 -20.31 1.88
N ILE A 128 -17.34 -20.13 0.60
CA ILE A 128 -16.82 -21.17 -0.27
C ILE A 128 -15.43 -21.65 0.20
N ILE A 129 -14.53 -20.74 0.55
CA ILE A 129 -13.18 -21.11 1.00
C ILE A 129 -13.26 -21.89 2.31
N TYR A 130 -14.03 -21.42 3.29
CA TYR A 130 -14.18 -22.14 4.55
C TYR A 130 -14.81 -23.52 4.35
N THR A 131 -15.89 -23.64 3.57
CA THR A 131 -16.52 -24.94 3.31
C THR A 131 -15.61 -25.89 2.54
N THR A 132 -14.78 -25.38 1.62
CA THR A 132 -13.84 -26.17 0.83
C THR A 132 -12.72 -26.77 1.68
N TYR A 133 -12.18 -26.00 2.64
CA TYR A 133 -10.97 -26.38 3.35
C TYR A 133 -11.18 -26.79 4.81
N GLN A 134 -12.36 -26.59 5.39
CA GLN A 134 -12.66 -27.01 6.77
C GLN A 134 -13.33 -28.38 6.84
N THR A 135 -13.92 -28.87 5.74
CA THR A 135 -14.55 -30.21 5.73
C THR A 135 -13.51 -31.29 5.45
N ALA A 136 -13.42 -32.29 6.34
CA ALA A 136 -12.48 -33.40 6.26
C ALA A 136 -12.68 -34.31 5.01
N SER A 137 -13.73 -34.11 4.24
CA SER A 137 -13.98 -34.79 2.97
C SER A 137 -14.18 -33.76 1.85
N PRO A 138 -13.33 -33.71 0.83
CA PRO A 138 -13.56 -32.85 -0.31
C PRO A 138 -14.82 -33.30 -1.06
N SER A 139 -15.93 -32.61 -0.81
CA SER A 139 -17.17 -32.79 -1.55
C SER A 139 -17.02 -32.27 -3.00
N PRO A 140 -17.79 -32.80 -3.98
CA PRO A 140 -17.80 -32.28 -5.36
C PRO A 140 -18.12 -30.79 -5.50
N SER A 141 -18.55 -30.11 -4.42
CA SER A 141 -18.69 -28.66 -4.35
C SER A 141 -17.38 -27.89 -4.42
N THR A 142 -16.22 -28.59 -4.41
CA THR A 142 -14.88 -27.97 -4.48
C THR A 142 -14.54 -27.37 -5.85
N ASN A 143 -15.23 -27.75 -6.92
CA ASN A 143 -15.19 -27.06 -8.21
C ASN A 143 -15.78 -25.63 -8.14
N ASN A 144 -16.41 -25.29 -7.01
CA ASN A 144 -17.11 -24.04 -6.84
C ASN A 144 -16.16 -22.82 -6.74
N LEU A 145 -14.97 -22.96 -6.15
CA LEU A 145 -14.02 -21.82 -6.03
C LEU A 145 -13.51 -21.37 -7.40
N HIS A 146 -13.07 -22.32 -8.24
CA HIS A 146 -12.63 -22.00 -9.61
C HIS A 146 -13.76 -21.42 -10.45
N ASP A 147 -14.93 -22.04 -10.46
CA ASP A 147 -16.06 -21.58 -11.25
C ASP A 147 -16.52 -20.19 -10.78
N ARG A 148 -16.47 -19.91 -9.49
CA ARG A 148 -16.83 -18.59 -8.92
C ARG A 148 -15.79 -17.53 -9.22
N LEU A 149 -14.49 -17.83 -9.12
CA LEU A 149 -13.43 -16.88 -9.52
C LEU A 149 -13.50 -16.59 -11.03
N THR A 150 -13.77 -17.61 -11.85
CA THR A 150 -13.93 -17.44 -13.29
C THR A 150 -15.15 -16.59 -13.63
N ALA A 151 -16.30 -16.85 -13.00
CA ALA A 151 -17.50 -16.04 -13.17
C ALA A 151 -17.29 -14.59 -12.70
N ALA A 152 -16.61 -14.40 -11.56
CA ALA A 152 -16.25 -13.07 -11.07
C ALA A 152 -15.31 -12.34 -12.04
N SER A 153 -14.29 -13.02 -12.55
CA SER A 153 -13.41 -12.44 -13.60
C SER A 153 -14.23 -12.01 -14.83
N GLY A 154 -15.14 -12.86 -15.30
CA GLY A 154 -16.02 -12.54 -16.42
C GLY A 154 -16.93 -11.33 -16.17
N TYR A 155 -17.35 -11.11 -14.92
CA TYR A 155 -18.18 -9.96 -14.55
C TYR A 155 -17.40 -8.66 -14.34
N PHE A 156 -16.29 -8.72 -13.56
CA PHE A 156 -15.53 -7.54 -13.15
C PHE A 156 -14.60 -7.05 -14.26
N SER A 157 -13.93 -7.95 -15.00
CA SER A 157 -12.91 -7.55 -15.99
C SER A 157 -13.42 -6.62 -17.08
N PRO A 158 -14.56 -6.84 -17.74
CA PRO A 158 -15.06 -5.90 -18.76
C PRO A 158 -15.35 -4.51 -18.19
N LYS A 159 -15.89 -4.45 -16.96
CA LYS A 159 -16.26 -3.19 -16.32
C LYS A 159 -15.02 -2.40 -15.88
N ILE A 160 -14.00 -3.10 -15.36
CA ILE A 160 -12.72 -2.49 -15.00
C ILE A 160 -11.99 -2.01 -16.28
N LYS A 161 -12.03 -2.77 -17.38
CA LYS A 161 -11.47 -2.35 -18.66
C LYS A 161 -12.16 -1.09 -19.19
N LEU A 162 -13.49 -1.01 -19.07
CA LEU A 162 -14.22 0.20 -19.43
C LEU A 162 -13.77 1.40 -18.60
N LEU A 163 -13.56 1.23 -17.29
CA LEU A 163 -13.06 2.29 -16.43
C LEU A 163 -11.63 2.73 -16.81
N LEU A 164 -10.75 1.78 -17.13
CA LEU A 164 -9.40 2.09 -17.62
C LEU A 164 -9.43 2.90 -18.91
N ASN A 165 -10.27 2.51 -19.87
CA ASN A 165 -10.47 3.25 -21.12
C ASN A 165 -11.02 4.66 -20.88
N MET A 166 -11.91 4.85 -19.89
CA MET A 166 -12.40 6.17 -19.50
C MET A 166 -11.28 7.04 -18.91
N ILE A 167 -10.37 6.45 -18.12
CA ILE A 167 -9.22 7.15 -17.57
C ILE A 167 -8.25 7.55 -18.69
N GLU A 168 -7.99 6.69 -19.66
CA GLU A 168 -7.15 6.99 -20.82
C GLU A 168 -7.75 8.10 -21.70
N ALA A 169 -9.06 8.09 -21.87
CA ALA A 169 -9.81 9.12 -22.60
C ALA A 169 -10.14 10.35 -21.73
N CYS A 170 -9.43 10.59 -20.65
CA CYS A 170 -9.69 11.70 -19.74
C CYS A 170 -9.79 13.04 -20.49
N PRO A 171 -10.91 13.77 -20.37
CA PRO A 171 -11.15 15.00 -21.12
C PRO A 171 -10.50 16.23 -20.49
N LEU A 172 -9.89 16.08 -19.32
CA LEU A 172 -9.34 17.20 -18.57
C LEU A 172 -8.02 17.66 -19.18
N ARG A 173 -7.86 18.98 -19.28
CA ARG A 173 -6.68 19.64 -19.84
C ARG A 173 -6.27 20.78 -18.93
N THR A 174 -4.99 21.11 -18.92
CA THR A 174 -4.49 22.28 -18.19
C THR A 174 -3.32 22.90 -18.94
N ASN A 175 -3.21 24.22 -18.87
CA ASN A 175 -2.08 24.98 -19.39
C ASN A 175 -0.97 25.19 -18.33
N ASP A 176 -1.27 24.92 -17.06
CA ASP A 176 -0.28 24.97 -15.98
C ASP A 176 0.53 23.65 -15.94
N ARG A 177 1.86 23.77 -15.96
CA ARG A 177 2.75 22.61 -16.03
C ARG A 177 2.82 21.85 -14.72
N THR A 178 2.68 22.57 -13.60
CA THR A 178 2.74 21.97 -12.26
C THR A 178 1.48 21.15 -12.03
N ASP A 179 0.34 21.73 -12.36
CA ASP A 179 -0.97 21.06 -12.26
C ASP A 179 -1.06 19.87 -13.22
N ALA A 180 -0.53 20.03 -14.46
CA ALA A 180 -0.46 18.92 -15.43
C ALA A 180 0.39 17.76 -14.91
N ALA A 181 1.56 18.03 -14.35
CA ALA A 181 2.45 17.01 -13.82
C ALA A 181 1.82 16.31 -12.61
N TYR A 182 1.23 17.07 -11.68
CA TYR A 182 0.54 16.54 -10.52
C TYR A 182 -0.64 15.65 -10.94
N PHE A 183 -1.49 16.15 -11.81
CA PHE A 183 -2.67 15.40 -12.28
C PHE A 183 -2.25 14.13 -13.02
N LYS A 184 -1.30 14.23 -13.94
CA LYS A 184 -0.79 13.08 -14.69
C LYS A 184 -0.22 12.00 -13.76
N GLN A 185 0.60 12.38 -12.78
CA GLN A 185 1.17 11.42 -11.83
C GLN A 185 0.07 10.69 -11.06
N ASN A 186 -0.87 11.43 -10.45
CA ASN A 186 -1.92 10.83 -9.64
C ASN A 186 -2.88 9.95 -10.46
N ILE A 187 -3.24 10.37 -11.67
CA ILE A 187 -4.13 9.57 -12.52
C ILE A 187 -3.41 8.32 -13.06
N THR A 188 -2.10 8.40 -13.32
CA THR A 188 -1.27 7.24 -13.69
C THR A 188 -1.19 6.24 -12.54
N ASP A 189 -1.00 6.70 -11.32
CA ASP A 189 -0.96 5.84 -10.14
C ASP A 189 -2.31 5.14 -9.89
N LEU A 190 -3.42 5.87 -10.09
CA LEU A 190 -4.77 5.30 -10.03
C LEU A 190 -5.00 4.25 -11.13
N TYR A 191 -4.58 4.56 -12.35
CA TYR A 191 -4.63 3.61 -13.45
C TYR A 191 -3.84 2.34 -13.15
N ALA A 192 -2.62 2.50 -12.62
CA ALA A 192 -1.76 1.38 -12.25
C ALA A 192 -2.39 0.45 -11.21
N ASP A 193 -3.03 1.03 -10.19
CA ASP A 193 -3.71 0.25 -9.15
C ASP A 193 -4.90 -0.53 -9.71
N ILE A 194 -5.70 0.10 -10.57
CA ILE A 194 -6.85 -0.54 -11.22
C ILE A 194 -6.40 -1.62 -12.20
N ALA A 195 -5.38 -1.34 -13.01
CA ALA A 195 -4.80 -2.30 -13.94
C ALA A 195 -4.21 -3.52 -13.22
N ARG A 196 -3.59 -3.30 -12.05
CA ARG A 196 -3.09 -4.37 -11.19
C ARG A 196 -4.23 -5.24 -10.66
N LEU A 197 -5.31 -4.64 -10.17
CA LEU A 197 -6.48 -5.38 -9.72
C LEU A 197 -7.08 -6.22 -10.85
N LEU A 198 -7.24 -5.64 -12.03
CA LEU A 198 -7.71 -6.36 -13.22
C LEU A 198 -6.83 -7.57 -13.53
N TYR A 199 -5.51 -7.34 -13.63
CA TYR A 199 -4.56 -8.40 -13.92
C TYR A 199 -4.63 -9.52 -12.87
N MET A 200 -4.64 -9.17 -11.58
CA MET A 200 -4.72 -10.14 -10.49
C MET A 200 -6.01 -10.96 -10.55
N ILE A 201 -7.17 -10.33 -10.79
CA ILE A 201 -8.46 -11.01 -10.92
C ILE A 201 -8.42 -12.02 -12.08
N GLU A 202 -7.93 -11.61 -13.24
CA GLU A 202 -7.86 -12.48 -14.43
C GLU A 202 -6.86 -13.64 -14.24
N GLN A 203 -5.70 -13.37 -13.66
CA GLN A 203 -4.67 -14.41 -13.48
C GLN A 203 -5.01 -15.36 -12.33
N MET A 204 -5.62 -14.90 -11.24
CA MET A 204 -6.06 -15.78 -10.17
C MET A 204 -7.20 -16.69 -10.60
N ALA A 205 -8.11 -16.22 -11.45
CA ALA A 205 -9.13 -17.08 -12.06
C ALA A 205 -8.50 -18.20 -12.92
N LYS A 206 -7.41 -17.90 -13.64
CA LYS A 206 -6.67 -18.90 -14.42
C LYS A 206 -5.81 -19.83 -13.57
N ALA A 207 -5.22 -19.31 -12.49
CA ALA A 207 -4.38 -20.07 -11.57
C ALA A 207 -5.19 -21.08 -10.75
N SER A 208 -6.47 -20.79 -10.47
CA SER A 208 -7.37 -21.75 -9.87
C SER A 208 -7.71 -22.84 -10.88
N SER A 209 -7.50 -24.11 -10.52
CA SER A 209 -7.74 -25.25 -11.42
C SER A 209 -9.15 -25.84 -11.20
N ARG A 210 -9.81 -26.24 -12.27
CA ARG A 210 -11.07 -27.01 -12.20
C ARG A 210 -10.81 -28.50 -12.01
N ALA A 211 -9.68 -28.99 -12.52
CA ALA A 211 -9.37 -30.42 -12.50
C ALA A 211 -8.74 -30.87 -11.17
N THR A 212 -8.13 -29.97 -10.42
CA THR A 212 -7.39 -30.28 -9.20
C THR A 212 -7.69 -29.23 -8.13
N ILE A 213 -8.05 -29.68 -6.93
CA ILE A 213 -8.22 -28.80 -5.79
C ILE A 213 -6.82 -28.40 -5.33
N LEU A 214 -6.47 -27.14 -5.54
CA LEU A 214 -5.23 -26.58 -5.03
C LEU A 214 -5.36 -26.37 -3.51
N SER A 215 -4.29 -26.69 -2.76
CA SER A 215 -4.23 -26.38 -1.34
C SER A 215 -4.21 -24.86 -1.09
N PRO A 216 -4.59 -24.38 0.12
CA PRO A 216 -4.47 -22.96 0.47
C PRO A 216 -3.05 -22.42 0.23
N HIS A 217 -2.02 -23.19 0.57
CA HIS A 217 -0.63 -22.84 0.35
C HIS A 217 -0.31 -22.63 -1.14
N GLN A 218 -0.76 -23.52 -2.01
CA GLN A 218 -0.56 -23.40 -3.47
C GLN A 218 -1.22 -22.16 -4.04
N LEU A 219 -2.45 -21.83 -3.60
CA LEU A 219 -3.16 -20.62 -4.03
C LEU A 219 -2.50 -19.33 -3.49
N ILE A 220 -1.99 -19.35 -2.27
CA ILE A 220 -1.21 -18.24 -1.70
C ILE A 220 0.07 -18.03 -2.51
N THR A 221 0.79 -19.10 -2.83
CA THR A 221 2.00 -19.02 -3.65
C THR A 221 1.69 -18.49 -5.05
N ALA A 222 0.61 -18.98 -5.68
CA ALA A 222 0.14 -18.49 -6.97
C ALA A 222 -0.20 -17.00 -6.93
N TYR A 223 -0.85 -16.53 -5.86
CA TYR A 223 -1.18 -15.11 -5.67
C TYR A 223 0.07 -14.24 -5.70
N PHE A 224 1.11 -14.58 -4.93
CA PHE A 224 2.35 -13.80 -4.90
C PHE A 224 3.13 -13.89 -6.20
N THR A 225 3.17 -15.04 -6.85
CA THR A 225 3.79 -15.20 -8.17
C THR A 225 3.09 -14.32 -9.22
N VAL A 226 1.76 -14.33 -9.25
CA VAL A 226 0.98 -13.48 -10.16
C VAL A 226 1.26 -12.00 -9.86
N ARG A 227 1.26 -11.62 -8.59
CA ARG A 227 1.53 -10.24 -8.18
C ARG A 227 2.92 -9.75 -8.61
N GLN A 228 3.94 -10.58 -8.50
CA GLN A 228 5.32 -10.25 -8.92
C GLN A 228 5.46 -10.13 -10.45
N ASN A 229 4.68 -10.89 -11.19
CA ASN A 229 4.71 -10.89 -12.66
C ASN A 229 3.93 -9.72 -13.29
N PHE A 230 3.22 -8.92 -12.49
CA PHE A 230 2.52 -7.75 -13.00
C PHE A 230 3.52 -6.72 -13.53
N LYS A 231 3.32 -6.33 -14.78
CA LYS A 231 4.05 -5.22 -15.42
C LYS A 231 3.02 -4.20 -15.90
N LEU A 232 3.17 -2.96 -15.43
CA LEU A 232 2.36 -1.87 -15.92
C LEU A 232 2.73 -1.61 -17.38
N VAL A 233 1.74 -1.62 -18.24
CA VAL A 233 1.86 -1.02 -19.57
C VAL A 233 1.54 0.47 -19.39
N ASP A 234 2.46 1.35 -19.76
CA ASP A 234 2.26 2.80 -19.61
C ASP A 234 0.97 3.21 -20.32
N PRO A 235 0.01 3.80 -19.59
CA PRO A 235 -1.23 4.25 -20.19
C PRO A 235 -0.94 5.42 -21.13
N ASN A 236 -1.60 5.43 -22.28
CA ASN A 236 -1.51 6.53 -23.22
C ASN A 236 -2.35 7.73 -22.75
N LEU A 237 -1.99 8.28 -21.58
CA LEU A 237 -2.69 9.40 -20.97
C LEU A 237 -2.33 10.69 -21.71
N THR A 238 -3.21 11.13 -22.58
CA THR A 238 -3.10 12.41 -23.26
C THR A 238 -3.54 13.56 -22.34
N VAL A 239 -2.81 13.82 -21.28
CA VAL A 239 -2.90 15.11 -20.61
C VAL A 239 -2.13 16.10 -21.50
N HIS A 240 -2.85 16.78 -22.38
CA HIS A 240 -2.25 17.78 -23.26
C HIS A 240 -1.80 18.98 -22.45
N ALA A 241 -0.53 18.97 -22.03
CA ALA A 241 0.17 20.23 -21.83
C ALA A 241 0.45 20.77 -23.24
N THR A 242 -0.10 21.94 -23.57
CA THR A 242 0.26 22.65 -24.79
C THR A 242 1.79 22.68 -24.88
N SER A 243 2.30 22.25 -26.00
CA SER A 243 3.69 21.96 -26.31
C SER A 243 4.68 23.10 -25.99
N ARG A 244 5.14 23.15 -24.76
CA ARG A 244 6.47 23.61 -24.42
C ARG A 244 7.11 22.48 -23.61
N LYS A 245 8.22 21.93 -24.10
CA LYS A 245 9.01 20.87 -23.44
C LYS A 245 8.95 21.06 -21.93
N LEU A 246 8.31 20.13 -21.22
CA LEU A 246 8.42 20.03 -19.77
C LEU A 246 9.90 19.81 -19.46
N ARG A 247 10.60 20.87 -19.15
CA ARG A 247 11.84 20.74 -18.40
C ARG A 247 11.41 20.24 -17.01
N SER A 248 12.07 19.21 -16.50
CA SER A 248 12.04 18.74 -15.11
C SER A 248 12.35 19.85 -14.07
N ASP A 249 12.13 21.07 -14.39
CA ASP A 249 12.62 22.31 -13.85
C ASP A 249 11.53 23.21 -13.30
N SER A 250 10.35 22.67 -12.87
CA SER A 250 9.44 23.56 -12.15
C SER A 250 10.13 24.03 -10.88
N THR A 251 10.08 25.33 -10.63
CA THR A 251 10.74 25.97 -9.50
C THR A 251 10.28 25.35 -8.16
N ALA A 252 9.03 24.95 -8.07
CA ALA A 252 8.48 24.27 -6.89
C ALA A 252 9.07 22.85 -6.70
N PHE A 253 9.21 22.06 -7.78
CA PHE A 253 9.76 20.71 -7.69
C PHE A 253 11.23 20.70 -7.27
N LYS A 254 12.02 21.66 -7.76
CA LYS A 254 13.40 21.85 -7.28
C LYS A 254 13.46 22.23 -5.80
N THR A 255 12.45 22.96 -5.30
CA THR A 255 12.32 23.22 -3.86
C THR A 255 12.05 21.94 -3.08
N LEU A 256 11.13 21.11 -3.58
CA LEU A 256 10.79 19.82 -2.97
C LEU A 256 11.99 18.87 -2.95
N GLN A 257 12.76 18.82 -4.02
CA GLN A 257 13.99 18.03 -4.10
C GLN A 257 15.01 18.47 -3.06
N CYS A 258 15.25 19.78 -2.93
CA CYS A 258 16.12 20.31 -1.89
C CYS A 258 15.64 20.02 -0.47
N PHE A 259 14.32 19.94 -0.26
CA PHE A 259 13.72 19.52 1.01
C PHE A 259 14.02 18.04 1.30
N TYR A 260 13.87 17.15 0.32
CA TYR A 260 14.23 15.72 0.47
C TYR A 260 15.73 15.50 0.64
N ASP A 261 16.58 16.44 0.16
CA ASP A 261 18.02 16.48 0.43
C ASP A 261 18.33 16.91 1.89
N GLY A 262 17.33 17.12 2.73
CA GLY A 262 17.45 17.47 4.15
C GLY A 262 17.74 18.94 4.44
N LEU A 263 17.54 19.84 3.46
CA LEU A 263 17.80 21.27 3.64
C LEU A 263 16.62 21.97 4.31
N THR A 264 16.89 22.87 5.26
CA THR A 264 15.89 23.75 5.88
C THR A 264 15.36 24.80 4.90
N ILE A 265 14.18 25.38 5.21
CA ILE A 265 13.55 26.44 4.37
C ILE A 265 14.53 27.59 4.07
N LYS A 266 15.28 28.04 5.08
CA LYS A 266 16.28 29.10 4.91
C LYS A 266 17.46 28.68 4.03
N GLN A 267 17.94 27.45 4.17
CA GLN A 267 19.01 26.89 3.33
C GLN A 267 18.57 26.71 1.88
N ILE A 268 17.32 26.25 1.66
CA ILE A 268 16.72 26.14 0.33
C ILE A 268 16.62 27.54 -0.32
N ALA A 269 16.15 28.54 0.41
CA ALA A 269 16.04 29.92 -0.05
C ALA A 269 17.43 30.46 -0.51
N LYS A 270 18.46 30.24 0.30
CA LYS A 270 19.83 30.64 0.00
C LYS A 270 20.40 29.87 -1.20
N LYS A 271 20.28 28.53 -1.21
CA LYS A 271 20.79 27.66 -2.29
C LYS A 271 20.15 27.98 -3.64
N ARG A 272 18.87 28.29 -3.64
CA ARG A 272 18.10 28.53 -4.85
C ARG A 272 17.94 30.00 -5.24
N LYS A 273 18.51 30.91 -4.45
CA LYS A 273 18.39 32.38 -4.64
C LYS A 273 16.91 32.82 -4.72
N LEU A 274 16.07 32.26 -3.85
CA LEU A 274 14.63 32.56 -3.72
C LEU A 274 14.36 33.24 -2.38
N THR A 275 13.26 33.97 -2.29
CA THR A 275 12.79 34.47 -0.99
C THR A 275 12.26 33.32 -0.14
N VAL A 276 12.36 33.44 1.19
CA VAL A 276 11.78 32.46 2.14
C VAL A 276 10.30 32.25 1.86
N ASN A 277 9.54 33.36 1.62
CA ASN A 277 8.12 33.27 1.30
C ASN A 277 7.82 32.44 0.03
N THR A 278 8.67 32.52 -0.98
CA THR A 278 8.52 31.72 -2.20
C THR A 278 8.74 30.24 -1.90
N VAL A 279 9.75 29.92 -1.09
CA VAL A 279 10.02 28.53 -0.66
C VAL A 279 8.86 27.99 0.19
N VAL A 280 8.36 28.80 1.13
CA VAL A 280 7.17 28.46 1.96
C VAL A 280 5.95 28.19 1.09
N LYS A 281 5.65 29.05 0.10
CA LYS A 281 4.53 28.83 -0.84
C LYS A 281 4.67 27.50 -1.60
N HIS A 282 5.88 27.19 -2.08
CA HIS A 282 6.14 25.92 -2.76
C HIS A 282 5.91 24.72 -1.84
N LEU A 283 6.42 24.75 -0.61
CA LEU A 283 6.31 23.64 0.33
C LEU A 283 4.90 23.51 0.91
N ARG A 284 4.18 24.63 1.17
CA ARG A 284 2.76 24.60 1.53
C ARG A 284 1.89 23.94 0.46
N PHE A 285 2.18 24.16 -0.80
CA PHE A 285 1.47 23.47 -1.86
C PHE A 285 1.60 21.96 -1.71
N PHE A 286 2.80 21.43 -1.49
CA PHE A 286 3.04 20.00 -1.32
C PHE A 286 2.48 19.46 0.01
N LEU A 287 2.51 20.27 1.08
CA LEU A 287 1.93 19.93 2.38
C LEU A 287 0.40 19.80 2.29
N ASN A 288 -0.26 20.79 1.71
CA ASN A 288 -1.72 20.82 1.55
C ASN A 288 -2.23 19.70 0.63
N ASN A 289 -1.39 19.20 -0.27
CA ASN A 289 -1.69 18.08 -1.14
C ASN A 289 -1.27 16.72 -0.55
N GLY A 290 -0.80 16.67 0.70
CA GLY A 290 -0.42 15.44 1.40
C GLY A 290 0.84 14.75 0.87
N LEU A 291 1.63 15.45 0.03
CA LEU A 291 2.87 14.94 -0.55
C LEU A 291 4.04 14.97 0.44
N ILE A 292 3.98 15.88 1.41
CA ILE A 292 4.90 15.97 2.54
C ILE A 292 4.09 16.12 3.83
N ARG A 293 4.67 15.74 4.97
CA ARG A 293 4.01 15.87 6.27
C ARG A 293 4.65 17.02 7.06
N LEU A 294 3.85 17.73 7.84
CA LEU A 294 4.35 18.80 8.71
C LEU A 294 5.42 18.30 9.69
N THR A 295 5.24 17.08 10.18
CA THR A 295 6.20 16.40 11.07
C THR A 295 7.57 16.11 10.44
N SER A 296 7.70 16.24 9.12
CA SER A 296 8.97 16.08 8.41
C SER A 296 9.84 17.35 8.43
N PHE A 297 9.32 18.44 8.98
CA PHE A 297 10.03 19.71 9.09
C PHE A 297 10.63 19.91 10.49
N SER A 298 11.71 20.68 10.57
CA SER A 298 12.22 21.15 11.86
C SER A 298 11.20 22.04 12.55
N PRO A 299 11.18 22.13 13.91
CA PRO A 299 10.24 22.99 14.62
C PRO A 299 10.23 24.44 14.11
N ALA A 300 11.41 25.01 13.84
CA ALA A 300 11.57 26.35 13.30
C ALA A 300 11.02 26.53 11.88
N ASP A 301 10.96 25.44 11.07
CA ASP A 301 10.38 25.47 9.73
C ASP A 301 8.87 25.21 9.77
N GLN A 302 8.36 24.51 10.79
CA GLN A 302 6.93 24.32 11.01
C GLN A 302 6.24 25.66 11.30
N ASP A 303 6.83 26.48 12.17
CA ASP A 303 6.31 27.83 12.49
C ASP A 303 6.17 28.71 11.21
N LEU A 304 7.09 28.57 10.25
CA LEU A 304 7.03 29.29 8.98
C LEU A 304 5.92 28.77 8.03
N LEU A 305 5.49 27.53 8.22
CA LEU A 305 4.46 26.90 7.40
C LEU A 305 3.06 27.06 7.97
N GLU A 306 2.89 27.36 9.26
CA GLU A 306 1.60 27.56 9.92
C GLU A 306 1.09 29.01 9.83
N VAL A 307 1.94 29.99 9.58
CA VAL A 307 1.58 31.42 9.34
C VAL A 307 1.16 31.63 7.88
#